data_d524aa862a486521832e8806fb1cbc5a
#
_entry.id   d524aa862a486521832e8806fb1cbc5a
#
_cell.length_a   1.000
_cell.length_b   1.000
_cell.length_c   1.000
_cell.angle_alpha   90.00
_cell.angle_beta   90.00
_cell.angle_gamma   90.00
#
_symmetry.space_group_name_H-M   'P 1'
#
loop_
_entity.id
_entity.type
_entity.pdbx_description
1 polymer ?
#
loop_
_entity_poly.entity_id
_entity_poly.type
_entity_poly.pdbx_seq_one_letter_code
_entity_poly.pdbx_strand_id
1 'polypeptide(L)'
;MANIKRANTSGITKTGTAISDVPDAPTIGVATNVGTSRAYNNGAATVAYTAAATGGAVVTFTATSTPGSFTATGASPITVTGLQAGTAYTFTVSGANSTSTSISGTSGSITATTVPQAPTIGAVADASATSATVAFTANATGGSTITGFTATSTPGSITGTGASSPITVSGLTTGTAYTFTVTATNANGTSTASSASGSVSPAARTLYTFGGWNGGYYSTMYKFNTADDSRSTLAATLTTGGYGHNEMSNWGSASYLCGGGTSFGSSVGAISTIQKLLFSNDARSNITATLATARGRGSSMTNSGTKGYMSNGQNATGGSLTSTETVIYSNETRSTIASTISAGSVQAGLSNSGTAGYSDQFNGSANSSLFKLTYSNETFSSLGDQIGIAGQRASASNSGTAGYFTSGTTTGSNVISTITKITFSNDTGAILGATFLDTRGWGGTGCGVTGVAGYFTPGTQGPTAYSTMQKLFFSNDTRSTTTNAAVDNQAWMSSTTSAGA
;
A
#
# COMPACT_ATOMS: atom_id res chain seq x y z
N MET A 1 33.26 15.40 -73.32
CA MET A 1 34.11 15.48 -72.11
C MET A 1 34.66 14.10 -71.88
N ALA A 2 35.96 13.94 -72.02
CA ALA A 2 36.63 12.64 -72.01
C ALA A 2 36.72 12.10 -70.57
N ASN A 3 36.22 10.88 -70.41
CA ASN A 3 36.37 10.10 -69.22
C ASN A 3 37.84 9.68 -69.04
N ILE A 4 38.55 10.36 -68.13
CA ILE A 4 39.94 9.99 -67.81
C ILE A 4 39.79 8.74 -66.86
N LYS A 5 39.95 7.56 -67.44
CA LYS A 5 40.23 6.36 -66.69
C LYS A 5 41.58 6.54 -66.01
N ARG A 6 41.65 6.45 -64.68
CA ARG A 6 42.91 6.40 -63.91
C ARG A 6 43.75 5.21 -64.43
N ALA A 7 44.79 5.53 -65.12
CA ALA A 7 45.83 4.57 -65.38
C ALA A 7 46.67 4.42 -64.11
N ASN A 8 46.95 3.20 -63.68
CA ASN A 8 47.85 2.86 -62.60
C ASN A 8 49.25 3.29 -63.02
N THR A 9 49.74 4.45 -62.60
CA THR A 9 51.08 4.96 -62.91
C THR A 9 52.04 4.66 -61.78
N SER A 10 52.36 3.39 -61.59
CA SER A 10 53.62 3.06 -60.95
C SER A 10 54.75 3.44 -61.92
N GLY A 11 55.37 4.61 -61.68
CA GLY A 11 56.59 5.00 -62.41
C GLY A 11 56.76 6.42 -62.90
N ILE A 12 56.09 7.44 -62.41
CA ILE A 12 56.40 8.82 -62.71
C ILE A 12 56.94 9.49 -61.42
N THR A 13 58.26 9.49 -61.29
CA THR A 13 58.94 10.34 -60.33
C THR A 13 59.07 11.73 -60.93
N LYS A 14 58.13 12.65 -60.58
CA LYS A 14 58.33 14.09 -60.77
C LYS A 14 59.03 14.57 -59.50
N THR A 15 60.21 15.11 -59.66
CA THR A 15 60.89 15.90 -58.59
C THR A 15 60.02 17.08 -58.19
N GLY A 16 59.49 17.02 -56.98
CA GLY A 16 58.73 18.10 -56.37
C GLY A 16 57.26 17.77 -56.12
N THR A 17 56.91 17.53 -54.87
CA THR A 17 55.62 17.28 -54.23
C THR A 17 55.01 15.94 -54.61
N ALA A 18 55.04 14.97 -53.67
CA ALA A 18 54.25 13.78 -53.73
C ALA A 18 52.77 14.18 -53.90
N ILE A 19 52.12 13.75 -54.99
CA ILE A 19 50.70 13.83 -55.11
C ILE A 19 50.15 12.84 -54.09
N SER A 20 49.72 13.34 -52.96
CA SER A 20 49.06 12.51 -51.97
C SER A 20 47.76 12.03 -52.56
N ASP A 21 47.67 10.75 -52.91
CA ASP A 21 46.49 10.13 -53.46
C ASP A 21 45.34 10.24 -52.45
N VAL A 22 44.15 10.59 -52.92
CA VAL A 22 42.94 10.53 -52.10
C VAL A 22 42.70 9.11 -51.65
N PRO A 23 42.48 8.84 -50.37
CA PRO A 23 42.13 7.49 -49.93
C PRO A 23 40.87 7.01 -50.61
N ASP A 24 40.79 5.77 -51.00
CA ASP A 24 39.54 5.15 -51.40
C ASP A 24 38.64 4.92 -50.19
N ALA A 25 37.32 4.96 -50.42
CA ALA A 25 36.36 4.81 -49.33
C ALA A 25 36.41 3.43 -48.70
N PRO A 26 36.50 3.32 -47.38
CA PRO A 26 36.39 2.04 -46.69
C PRO A 26 35.05 1.39 -46.93
N THR A 27 35.02 0.06 -46.97
CA THR A 27 33.73 -0.69 -47.06
C THR A 27 33.23 -0.90 -45.65
N ILE A 28 31.99 -0.34 -45.38
CA ILE A 28 31.37 -0.53 -44.08
C ILE A 28 30.83 -1.96 -43.94
N GLY A 29 31.01 -2.56 -42.79
CA GLY A 29 30.50 -3.85 -42.38
C GLY A 29 29.27 -3.73 -41.46
N VAL A 30 29.13 -4.73 -40.59
CA VAL A 30 28.01 -4.78 -39.65
C VAL A 30 28.26 -3.83 -38.48
N ALA A 31 27.23 -3.07 -38.13
CA ALA A 31 27.15 -2.38 -36.85
C ALA A 31 26.43 -3.27 -35.84
N THR A 32 26.95 -3.38 -34.61
CA THR A 32 26.37 -4.23 -33.56
C THR A 32 26.19 -3.42 -32.29
N ASN A 33 25.02 -3.49 -31.68
CA ASN A 33 24.73 -2.83 -30.41
C ASN A 33 25.52 -3.48 -29.25
N VAL A 34 26.10 -2.64 -28.37
CA VAL A 34 26.78 -3.04 -27.15
C VAL A 34 26.05 -2.40 -25.97
N GLY A 35 25.00 -3.09 -25.49
CA GLY A 35 24.09 -2.56 -24.44
C GLY A 35 24.46 -3.03 -23.04
N THR A 36 25.05 -4.21 -22.89
CA THR A 36 25.33 -4.86 -21.60
C THR A 36 26.22 -4.01 -20.71
N SER A 37 25.75 -3.77 -19.47
CA SER A 37 26.45 -2.99 -18.43
C SER A 37 26.72 -1.52 -18.80
N ARG A 38 26.12 -1.00 -19.87
CA ARG A 38 26.24 0.40 -20.25
C ARG A 38 25.28 1.25 -19.43
N ALA A 39 25.80 2.31 -18.81
CA ALA A 39 24.98 3.26 -18.06
C ALA A 39 23.88 3.87 -18.95
N TYR A 40 22.75 4.20 -18.35
CA TYR A 40 21.61 4.81 -19.05
C TYR A 40 22.06 6.00 -19.91
N ASN A 41 21.62 6.04 -21.16
CA ASN A 41 21.99 7.04 -22.19
C ASN A 41 23.51 7.12 -22.50
N ASN A 42 24.27 6.09 -22.19
CA ASN A 42 25.65 5.93 -22.61
C ASN A 42 25.83 4.60 -23.37
N GLY A 43 24.94 4.31 -24.33
CA GLY A 43 24.99 3.16 -25.19
C GLY A 43 26.25 3.14 -26.06
N ALA A 44 26.55 2.01 -26.65
CA ALA A 44 27.65 1.87 -27.58
C ALA A 44 27.30 0.96 -28.75
N ALA A 45 28.03 1.11 -29.84
CA ALA A 45 28.00 0.19 -30.96
C ALA A 45 29.40 -0.09 -31.47
N THR A 46 29.68 -1.33 -31.86
CA THR A 46 30.86 -1.67 -32.63
C THR A 46 30.52 -1.58 -34.11
N VAL A 47 31.40 -0.92 -34.88
CA VAL A 47 31.23 -0.69 -36.33
C VAL A 47 32.43 -1.36 -37.04
N ALA A 48 32.13 -2.46 -37.70
CA ALA A 48 33.13 -3.14 -38.51
C ALA A 48 33.31 -2.42 -39.85
N TYR A 49 34.53 -2.42 -40.36
CA TYR A 49 34.86 -1.92 -41.69
C TYR A 49 36.02 -2.67 -42.26
N THR A 50 36.18 -2.62 -43.61
CA THR A 50 37.36 -3.07 -44.33
C THR A 50 37.99 -1.86 -44.98
N ALA A 51 39.31 -1.64 -44.74
CA ALA A 51 40.04 -0.60 -45.39
C ALA A 51 40.12 -0.87 -46.90
N ALA A 52 40.07 0.18 -47.72
CA ALA A 52 40.27 0.02 -49.14
C ALA A 52 41.70 -0.46 -49.43
N ALA A 53 41.82 -1.31 -50.47
CA ALA A 53 43.09 -1.86 -50.87
C ALA A 53 43.91 -0.92 -51.80
N THR A 54 43.29 0.15 -52.29
CA THR A 54 43.80 1.13 -53.27
C THR A 54 43.62 2.55 -52.77
N GLY A 55 44.29 3.53 -53.44
CA GLY A 55 44.29 4.92 -53.02
C GLY A 55 45.40 5.29 -52.07
N GLY A 56 45.42 6.52 -51.56
CA GLY A 56 46.43 7.01 -50.60
C GLY A 56 46.36 6.34 -49.24
N ALA A 57 47.50 6.16 -48.60
CA ALA A 57 47.53 5.54 -47.27
C ALA A 57 46.68 6.33 -46.24
N VAL A 58 45.77 5.63 -45.58
CA VAL A 58 44.93 6.21 -44.53
C VAL A 58 45.68 6.22 -43.21
N VAL A 59 45.67 7.39 -42.55
CA VAL A 59 46.31 7.58 -41.23
C VAL A 59 45.29 7.34 -40.11
N THR A 60 44.05 7.68 -40.36
CA THR A 60 42.99 7.59 -39.32
C THR A 60 41.65 7.14 -39.93
N PHE A 61 41.04 6.14 -39.27
CA PHE A 61 39.63 5.77 -39.54
C PHE A 61 38.73 6.32 -38.43
N THR A 62 37.63 6.95 -38.82
CA THR A 62 36.67 7.53 -37.91
C THR A 62 35.26 7.01 -38.23
N ALA A 63 34.61 6.38 -37.26
CA ALA A 63 33.20 6.03 -37.35
C ALA A 63 32.34 7.19 -36.84
N THR A 64 31.27 7.52 -37.57
CA THR A 64 30.33 8.60 -37.22
C THR A 64 28.90 8.09 -37.25
N SER A 65 28.14 8.35 -36.19
CA SER A 65 26.72 7.95 -36.09
C SER A 65 25.79 8.98 -36.75
N THR A 66 24.65 8.50 -37.22
CA THR A 66 23.48 9.30 -37.60
C THR A 66 22.24 8.68 -36.92
N PRO A 67 21.47 9.41 -36.10
CA PRO A 67 21.62 10.81 -35.72
C PRO A 67 22.77 11.08 -34.71
N GLY A 68 22.91 12.30 -34.28
CA GLY A 68 23.73 12.74 -33.13
C GLY A 68 25.22 12.93 -33.41
N SER A 69 25.75 12.48 -34.56
CA SER A 69 27.16 12.66 -34.98
C SER A 69 28.18 12.24 -33.90
N PHE A 70 27.88 11.17 -33.12
CA PHE A 70 28.84 10.59 -32.19
C PHE A 70 29.97 9.96 -32.99
N THR A 71 31.21 10.25 -32.61
CA THR A 71 32.40 9.78 -33.33
C THR A 71 33.34 8.97 -32.46
N ALA A 72 34.03 8.06 -33.09
CA ALA A 72 35.18 7.37 -32.49
C ALA A 72 36.19 7.02 -33.59
N THR A 73 37.48 6.93 -33.23
CA THR A 73 38.60 6.58 -34.12
C THR A 73 39.24 5.26 -33.71
N GLY A 74 39.75 4.51 -34.67
CA GLY A 74 40.48 3.29 -34.35
C GLY A 74 40.52 2.25 -35.47
N ALA A 75 41.09 1.10 -35.16
CA ALA A 75 41.05 -0.08 -36.02
C ALA A 75 39.66 -0.75 -35.98
N SER A 76 39.37 -1.52 -37.03
CA SER A 76 38.08 -2.27 -37.11
C SER A 76 38.05 -3.44 -36.11
N PRO A 77 36.98 -3.62 -35.35
CA PRO A 77 35.79 -2.77 -35.28
C PRO A 77 35.99 -1.54 -34.37
N ILE A 78 35.49 -0.36 -34.81
CA ILE A 78 35.50 0.86 -34.00
C ILE A 78 34.32 0.84 -33.03
N THR A 79 34.53 1.18 -31.76
CA THR A 79 33.47 1.31 -30.75
C THR A 79 33.09 2.78 -30.60
N VAL A 80 31.88 3.11 -31.05
CA VAL A 80 31.26 4.44 -30.83
C VAL A 80 30.43 4.39 -29.55
N THR A 81 30.64 5.35 -28.66
CA THR A 81 29.97 5.45 -27.34
C THR A 81 29.13 6.71 -27.21
N GLY A 82 28.38 6.84 -26.12
CA GLY A 82 27.51 7.99 -25.84
C GLY A 82 26.15 7.94 -26.55
N LEU A 83 25.81 6.81 -27.17
CA LEU A 83 24.55 6.62 -27.87
C LEU A 83 23.37 6.67 -26.92
N GLN A 84 22.31 7.39 -27.30
CA GLN A 84 21.08 7.50 -26.50
C GLN A 84 20.28 6.22 -26.56
N ALA A 85 19.86 5.72 -25.44
CA ALA A 85 19.07 4.50 -25.32
C ALA A 85 17.73 4.60 -26.05
N GLY A 86 17.31 3.52 -26.71
CA GLY A 86 16.07 3.46 -27.49
C GLY A 86 16.11 4.18 -28.85
N THR A 87 17.24 4.77 -29.22
CA THR A 87 17.42 5.50 -30.48
C THR A 87 18.03 4.58 -31.55
N ALA A 88 17.49 4.63 -32.75
CA ALA A 88 18.04 3.92 -33.92
C ALA A 88 19.18 4.73 -34.54
N TYR A 89 20.30 4.06 -34.80
CA TYR A 89 21.50 4.65 -35.39
C TYR A 89 21.95 3.89 -36.62
N THR A 90 22.45 4.64 -37.58
CA THR A 90 23.29 4.12 -38.67
C THR A 90 24.67 4.78 -38.56
N PHE A 91 25.66 4.21 -39.22
CA PHE A 91 27.05 4.68 -39.13
C PHE A 91 27.67 4.82 -40.53
N THR A 92 28.60 5.74 -40.65
CA THR A 92 29.57 5.83 -41.73
C THR A 92 30.97 5.73 -41.17
N VAL A 93 31.92 5.25 -41.98
CA VAL A 93 33.34 5.24 -41.63
C VAL A 93 34.10 6.08 -42.63
N SER A 94 34.83 7.08 -42.17
CA SER A 94 35.74 7.86 -43.01
C SER A 94 37.19 7.38 -42.85
N GLY A 95 37.90 7.34 -43.94
CA GLY A 95 39.34 7.18 -43.97
C GLY A 95 40.00 8.51 -44.35
N ALA A 96 40.92 9.02 -43.54
CA ALA A 96 41.56 10.29 -43.78
C ALA A 96 43.12 10.13 -43.85
N ASN A 97 43.74 10.92 -44.72
CA ASN A 97 45.16 11.19 -44.72
C ASN A 97 45.41 12.70 -44.62
N SER A 98 46.64 13.16 -44.76
CA SER A 98 47.03 14.57 -44.64
C SER A 98 46.40 15.51 -45.64
N THR A 99 45.79 15.00 -46.72
CA THR A 99 45.28 15.79 -47.87
C THR A 99 43.80 15.67 -48.08
N SER A 100 43.15 14.56 -47.70
CA SER A 100 41.72 14.35 -48.00
C SER A 100 41.09 13.28 -47.11
N THR A 101 39.76 13.21 -47.18
CA THR A 101 38.94 12.25 -46.44
C THR A 101 37.98 11.58 -47.43
N SER A 102 37.85 10.27 -47.34
CA SER A 102 36.84 9.46 -48.04
C SER A 102 35.82 8.93 -47.01
N ILE A 103 34.59 8.68 -47.43
CA ILE A 103 33.51 8.23 -46.57
C ILE A 103 32.86 6.98 -47.15
N SER A 104 32.64 5.96 -46.33
CA SER A 104 31.94 4.74 -46.70
C SER A 104 30.43 4.97 -47.03
N GLY A 105 29.79 3.97 -47.51
CA GLY A 105 28.30 3.86 -47.42
C GLY A 105 27.82 3.82 -45.98
N THR A 106 26.52 3.75 -45.82
CA THR A 106 25.86 3.70 -44.48
C THR A 106 25.68 2.26 -44.06
N SER A 107 25.88 1.97 -42.77
CA SER A 107 25.63 0.65 -42.17
C SER A 107 24.12 0.33 -42.12
N GLY A 108 23.78 -0.92 -41.84
CA GLY A 108 22.47 -1.27 -41.32
C GLY A 108 22.15 -0.54 -40.02
N SER A 109 20.86 -0.38 -39.73
CA SER A 109 20.42 0.30 -38.51
C SER A 109 20.54 -0.63 -37.30
N ILE A 110 20.98 -0.08 -36.16
CA ILE A 110 20.86 -0.71 -34.82
C ILE A 110 20.10 0.21 -33.89
N THR A 111 19.40 -0.38 -32.91
CA THR A 111 18.85 0.40 -31.79
C THR A 111 19.81 0.28 -30.60
N ALA A 112 20.29 1.43 -30.12
CA ALA A 112 21.15 1.45 -28.93
C ALA A 112 20.36 1.08 -27.68
N THR A 113 20.91 0.18 -26.86
CA THR A 113 20.30 -0.22 -25.59
C THR A 113 21.27 -0.03 -24.44
N THR A 114 20.75 0.13 -23.21
CA THR A 114 21.51 0.33 -21.97
C THR A 114 20.79 -0.32 -20.81
N VAL A 115 21.35 -0.28 -19.61
CA VAL A 115 20.57 -0.51 -18.39
C VAL A 115 19.46 0.54 -18.27
N PRO A 116 18.38 0.27 -17.48
CA PRO A 116 17.31 1.23 -17.27
C PRO A 116 17.80 2.51 -16.58
N GLN A 117 17.03 3.58 -16.70
CA GLN A 117 17.14 4.75 -15.83
C GLN A 117 16.72 4.36 -14.41
N ALA A 118 17.40 4.91 -13.40
CA ALA A 118 17.04 4.73 -12.00
C ALA A 118 15.56 5.09 -11.76
N PRO A 119 14.78 4.26 -11.04
CA PRO A 119 13.42 4.61 -10.65
C PRO A 119 13.37 5.88 -9.81
N THR A 120 12.23 6.55 -9.80
CA THR A 120 11.96 7.65 -8.87
C THR A 120 11.28 7.07 -7.63
N ILE A 121 11.90 7.23 -6.46
CA ILE A 121 11.34 6.76 -5.19
C ILE A 121 10.07 7.54 -4.85
N GLY A 122 9.07 6.85 -4.33
CA GLY A 122 7.81 7.41 -3.83
C GLY A 122 7.69 7.28 -2.31
N ALA A 123 6.45 7.24 -1.84
CA ALA A 123 6.15 7.06 -0.43
C ALA A 123 6.56 5.67 0.06
N VAL A 124 7.04 5.61 1.30
CA VAL A 124 7.23 4.35 2.04
C VAL A 124 6.26 4.31 3.21
N ALA A 125 5.72 3.14 3.50
CA ALA A 125 4.76 2.95 4.58
C ALA A 125 5.06 1.67 5.35
N ASP A 126 4.74 1.70 6.64
CA ASP A 126 4.76 0.50 7.48
C ASP A 126 3.67 -0.47 7.01
N ALA A 127 4.03 -1.70 6.71
CA ALA A 127 3.11 -2.74 6.26
C ALA A 127 2.78 -3.76 7.37
N SER A 128 3.75 -4.04 8.24
CA SER A 128 3.58 -4.92 9.40
C SER A 128 4.72 -4.72 10.39
N ALA A 129 4.69 -5.43 11.52
CA ALA A 129 5.78 -5.42 12.51
C ALA A 129 7.18 -5.65 11.91
N THR A 130 7.27 -6.33 10.78
CA THR A 130 8.54 -6.74 10.17
C THR A 130 8.60 -6.46 8.66
N SER A 131 7.73 -5.60 8.13
CA SER A 131 7.72 -5.27 6.70
C SER A 131 7.32 -3.83 6.42
N ALA A 132 7.75 -3.32 5.28
CA ALA A 132 7.37 -2.02 4.75
C ALA A 132 7.03 -2.12 3.26
N THR A 133 6.13 -1.26 2.78
CA THR A 133 5.85 -1.08 1.36
C THR A 133 6.62 0.10 0.82
N VAL A 134 7.22 -0.07 -0.35
CA VAL A 134 8.05 0.92 -1.04
C VAL A 134 7.39 1.24 -2.38
N ALA A 135 6.78 2.40 -2.49
CA ALA A 135 6.24 2.88 -3.75
C ALA A 135 7.34 3.56 -4.59
N PHE A 136 7.23 3.47 -5.90
CA PHE A 136 8.15 4.10 -6.84
C PHE A 136 7.48 4.27 -8.21
N THR A 137 8.09 5.12 -9.04
CA THR A 137 7.74 5.25 -10.45
C THR A 137 8.87 4.71 -11.30
N ALA A 138 8.56 3.82 -12.23
CA ALA A 138 9.51 3.36 -13.23
C ALA A 138 9.82 4.50 -14.20
N ASN A 139 11.11 4.66 -14.54
CA ASN A 139 11.57 5.62 -15.54
C ASN A 139 11.90 4.91 -16.86
N ALA A 140 12.70 5.51 -17.73
CA ALA A 140 12.97 4.97 -19.06
C ALA A 140 13.64 3.60 -19.01
N THR A 141 13.25 2.74 -19.95
CA THR A 141 13.64 1.32 -19.98
C THR A 141 15.06 1.05 -20.45
N GLY A 142 15.78 2.08 -20.96
CA GLY A 142 17.09 1.89 -21.58
C GLY A 142 17.04 1.23 -22.96
N GLY A 143 15.87 1.27 -23.63
CA GLY A 143 15.65 0.65 -24.95
C GLY A 143 15.48 -0.88 -24.87
N SER A 144 15.34 -1.47 -23.68
CA SER A 144 15.06 -2.88 -23.45
C SER A 144 14.06 -3.02 -22.30
N THR A 145 13.11 -3.93 -22.40
CA THR A 145 12.03 -4.12 -21.42
C THR A 145 12.58 -4.37 -20.02
N ILE A 146 12.03 -3.67 -19.02
CA ILE A 146 12.34 -3.91 -17.62
C ILE A 146 11.76 -5.26 -17.22
N THR A 147 12.57 -6.10 -16.58
CA THR A 147 12.23 -7.46 -16.14
C THR A 147 11.87 -7.51 -14.66
N GLY A 148 12.27 -6.51 -13.87
CA GLY A 148 11.95 -6.44 -12.45
C GLY A 148 12.57 -5.25 -11.75
N PHE A 149 12.15 -5.08 -10.50
CA PHE A 149 12.64 -4.04 -9.59
C PHE A 149 13.07 -4.67 -8.27
N THR A 150 14.07 -4.06 -7.62
CA THR A 150 14.55 -4.45 -6.30
C THR A 150 14.56 -3.24 -5.38
N ALA A 151 13.84 -3.31 -4.27
CA ALA A 151 13.93 -2.37 -3.17
C ALA A 151 14.94 -2.88 -2.13
N THR A 152 15.82 -2.00 -1.64
CA THR A 152 16.88 -2.35 -0.66
C THR A 152 16.82 -1.39 0.50
N SER A 153 16.80 -1.93 1.74
CA SER A 153 16.76 -1.16 2.98
C SER A 153 18.14 -0.67 3.44
N THR A 154 18.15 0.43 4.14
CA THR A 154 19.27 0.91 4.96
C THR A 154 18.70 1.28 6.34
N PRO A 155 19.21 0.68 7.43
CA PRO A 155 20.29 -0.31 7.53
C PRO A 155 19.90 -1.73 7.03
N GLY A 156 20.81 -2.65 7.11
CA GLY A 156 20.59 -4.08 6.98
C GLY A 156 20.61 -4.64 5.55
N SER A 157 20.53 -3.80 4.51
CA SER A 157 20.51 -4.23 3.09
C SER A 157 19.50 -5.34 2.79
N ILE A 158 18.35 -5.32 3.50
CA ILE A 158 17.26 -6.28 3.31
C ILE A 158 16.55 -5.92 2.02
N THR A 159 16.28 -6.92 1.18
CA THR A 159 15.73 -6.69 -0.15
C THR A 159 14.31 -7.25 -0.32
N GLY A 160 13.53 -6.56 -1.13
CA GLY A 160 12.29 -7.05 -1.70
C GLY A 160 12.31 -6.90 -3.22
N THR A 161 11.67 -7.80 -3.94
CA THR A 161 11.61 -7.77 -5.41
C THR A 161 10.17 -7.77 -5.89
N GLY A 162 9.93 -7.18 -7.06
CA GLY A 162 8.61 -7.16 -7.68
C GLY A 162 8.65 -6.73 -9.14
N ALA A 163 7.57 -7.02 -9.86
CA ALA A 163 7.41 -6.61 -11.26
C ALA A 163 6.86 -5.18 -11.40
N SER A 164 6.26 -4.64 -10.34
CA SER A 164 5.61 -3.32 -10.32
C SER A 164 5.66 -2.69 -8.93
N SER A 165 5.35 -1.38 -8.86
CA SER A 165 5.15 -0.64 -7.60
C SER A 165 3.76 -0.93 -7.01
N PRO A 166 3.62 -0.99 -5.66
CA PRO A 166 4.68 -0.97 -4.67
C PRO A 166 5.36 -2.33 -4.45
N ILE A 167 6.58 -2.35 -3.91
CA ILE A 167 7.28 -3.56 -3.46
C ILE A 167 7.17 -3.67 -1.94
N THR A 168 6.89 -4.87 -1.43
CA THR A 168 6.97 -5.18 -0.01
C THR A 168 8.36 -5.73 0.33
N VAL A 169 9.02 -5.10 1.30
CA VAL A 169 10.29 -5.57 1.88
C VAL A 169 9.96 -6.16 3.25
N SER A 170 10.24 -7.46 3.43
CA SER A 170 9.98 -8.22 4.67
C SER A 170 11.29 -8.59 5.38
N GLY A 171 11.20 -9.00 6.66
CA GLY A 171 12.36 -9.35 7.47
C GLY A 171 13.02 -8.16 8.16
N LEU A 172 12.32 -7.02 8.22
CA LEU A 172 12.75 -5.84 8.95
C LEU A 172 12.60 -6.05 10.46
N THR A 173 13.38 -5.31 11.24
CA THR A 173 13.28 -5.33 12.71
C THR A 173 12.30 -4.26 13.18
N THR A 174 11.34 -4.67 13.99
CA THR A 174 10.35 -3.78 14.64
C THR A 174 11.05 -2.62 15.37
N GLY A 175 10.55 -1.40 15.19
CA GLY A 175 11.05 -0.20 15.85
C GLY A 175 12.36 0.37 15.27
N THR A 176 13.00 -0.32 14.32
CA THR A 176 14.20 0.17 13.65
C THR A 176 13.80 1.07 12.48
N ALA A 177 14.40 2.25 12.41
CA ALA A 177 14.16 3.19 11.31
C ALA A 177 14.91 2.76 10.05
N TYR A 178 14.19 2.62 8.94
CA TYR A 178 14.73 2.25 7.62
C TYR A 178 14.43 3.30 6.58
N THR A 179 15.38 3.49 5.68
CA THR A 179 15.17 4.13 4.37
C THR A 179 15.36 3.10 3.26
N PHE A 180 14.85 3.37 2.07
CA PHE A 180 14.90 2.44 0.95
C PHE A 180 15.39 3.12 -0.32
N THR A 181 16.08 2.34 -1.15
CA THR A 181 16.39 2.68 -2.54
C THR A 181 15.81 1.62 -3.47
N VAL A 182 15.53 1.97 -4.72
CA VAL A 182 14.99 1.04 -5.73
C VAL A 182 15.87 1.04 -6.97
N THR A 183 16.15 -0.15 -7.50
CA THR A 183 16.80 -0.37 -8.79
C THR A 183 15.84 -1.04 -9.78
N ALA A 184 16.04 -0.81 -11.07
CA ALA A 184 15.34 -1.49 -12.16
C ALA A 184 16.32 -2.34 -12.96
N THR A 185 15.91 -3.51 -13.44
CA THR A 185 16.72 -4.45 -14.22
C THR A 185 16.08 -4.73 -15.56
N ASN A 186 16.90 -4.77 -16.64
CA ASN A 186 16.53 -5.26 -17.96
C ASN A 186 17.61 -6.27 -18.48
N ALA A 187 17.50 -6.69 -19.73
CA ALA A 187 18.46 -7.63 -20.32
C ALA A 187 19.92 -7.13 -20.38
N ASN A 188 20.14 -5.80 -20.27
CA ASN A 188 21.48 -5.21 -20.29
C ASN A 188 22.08 -5.05 -18.90
N GLY A 189 21.30 -5.24 -17.83
CA GLY A 189 21.73 -5.15 -16.44
C GLY A 189 20.84 -4.27 -15.58
N THR A 190 21.36 -3.88 -14.42
CA THR A 190 20.64 -3.14 -13.39
C THR A 190 21.01 -1.66 -13.40
N SER A 191 20.04 -0.80 -13.21
CA SER A 191 20.22 0.65 -13.09
C SER A 191 21.03 1.04 -11.84
N THR A 192 21.48 2.28 -11.77
CA THR A 192 21.84 2.88 -10.49
C THR A 192 20.62 2.89 -9.56
N ALA A 193 20.84 2.97 -8.25
CA ALA A 193 19.78 3.09 -7.27
C ALA A 193 19.09 4.49 -7.38
N SER A 194 17.82 4.52 -6.99
CA SER A 194 17.10 5.78 -6.75
C SER A 194 17.77 6.59 -5.63
N SER A 195 17.33 7.82 -5.41
CA SER A 195 17.54 8.50 -4.12
C SER A 195 16.95 7.65 -2.98
N ALA A 196 17.42 7.90 -1.74
CA ALA A 196 16.82 7.28 -0.56
C ALA A 196 15.40 7.82 -0.30
N SER A 197 14.53 6.98 0.22
CA SER A 197 13.19 7.35 0.68
C SER A 197 13.22 8.19 1.98
N GLY A 198 12.09 8.71 2.39
CA GLY A 198 11.84 9.07 3.78
C GLY A 198 12.00 7.84 4.69
N SER A 199 12.12 8.09 6.00
CA SER A 199 12.28 7.02 6.98
C SER A 199 10.93 6.41 7.37
N VAL A 200 10.90 5.08 7.56
CA VAL A 200 9.78 4.33 8.15
C VAL A 200 10.32 3.34 9.19
N SER A 201 9.60 3.19 10.29
CA SER A 201 9.93 2.19 11.33
C SER A 201 8.79 1.18 11.40
N PRO A 202 9.02 -0.10 11.02
CA PRO A 202 8.01 -1.14 11.18
C PRO A 202 7.56 -1.24 12.64
N ALA A 203 6.26 -1.21 12.87
CA ALA A 203 5.70 -1.21 14.22
C ALA A 203 4.91 -2.49 14.49
N ALA A 204 5.06 -3.04 15.70
CA ALA A 204 4.19 -4.09 16.17
C ALA A 204 2.76 -3.53 16.28
N ARG A 205 1.82 -4.18 15.63
CA ARG A 205 0.41 -3.79 15.68
C ARG A 205 -0.26 -4.54 16.79
N THR A 206 -0.93 -3.81 17.62
CA THR A 206 -1.59 -4.33 18.81
C THR A 206 -3.09 -4.12 18.68
N LEU A 207 -3.83 -5.19 18.91
CA LEU A 207 -5.27 -5.15 19.11
C LEU A 207 -5.55 -5.05 20.61
N TYR A 208 -6.49 -4.22 20.99
CA TYR A 208 -6.99 -4.14 22.34
C TYR A 208 -8.46 -4.56 22.37
N THR A 209 -8.82 -5.31 23.41
CA THR A 209 -10.22 -5.69 23.68
C THR A 209 -10.58 -5.27 25.09
N PHE A 210 -11.80 -4.81 25.28
CA PHE A 210 -12.22 -4.13 26.49
C PHE A 210 -13.54 -4.68 27.02
N GLY A 211 -13.61 -4.92 28.32
CA GLY A 211 -14.82 -5.27 29.03
C GLY A 211 -15.44 -6.57 28.53
N GLY A 212 -16.73 -6.65 28.59
CA GLY A 212 -17.52 -7.80 28.13
C GLY A 212 -18.45 -8.33 29.22
N TRP A 213 -19.18 -9.39 28.84
CA TRP A 213 -20.15 -10.04 29.72
C TRP A 213 -20.06 -11.58 29.58
N ASN A 214 -20.04 -12.28 30.72
CA ASN A 214 -20.24 -13.72 30.80
C ASN A 214 -20.80 -14.05 32.20
N GLY A 215 -22.08 -13.85 32.39
CA GLY A 215 -22.72 -13.96 33.70
C GLY A 215 -22.37 -12.83 34.71
N GLY A 216 -21.46 -11.94 34.34
CA GLY A 216 -21.04 -10.74 35.08
C GLY A 216 -20.42 -9.69 34.14
N TYR A 217 -20.22 -8.48 34.64
CA TYR A 217 -19.61 -7.37 33.86
C TYR A 217 -18.12 -7.31 34.18
N TYR A 218 -17.31 -7.30 33.12
CA TYR A 218 -15.86 -7.27 33.25
C TYR A 218 -15.30 -5.89 32.96
N SER A 219 -14.31 -5.50 33.74
CA SER A 219 -13.50 -4.28 33.52
C SER A 219 -12.12 -4.61 32.93
N THR A 220 -11.83 -5.88 32.69
CA THR A 220 -10.55 -6.35 32.18
C THR A 220 -10.30 -5.85 30.77
N MET A 221 -9.06 -5.48 30.50
CA MET A 221 -8.58 -5.10 29.19
C MET A 221 -7.49 -6.08 28.75
N TYR A 222 -7.53 -6.48 27.50
CA TYR A 222 -6.54 -7.38 26.92
C TYR A 222 -5.82 -6.71 25.77
N LYS A 223 -4.55 -7.07 25.63
CA LYS A 223 -3.67 -6.67 24.56
C LYS A 223 -3.30 -7.91 23.75
N PHE A 224 -3.48 -7.84 22.45
CA PHE A 224 -3.20 -8.92 21.54
C PHE A 224 -2.19 -8.43 20.49
N ASN A 225 -1.07 -9.15 20.36
CA ASN A 225 -0.03 -8.85 19.38
C ASN A 225 -0.37 -9.57 18.08
N THR A 226 -0.56 -8.82 16.98
CA THR A 226 -0.93 -9.40 15.69
C THR A 226 0.23 -10.03 14.92
N ALA A 227 1.46 -9.93 15.42
CA ALA A 227 2.63 -10.53 14.78
C ALA A 227 2.83 -12.02 15.16
N ASP A 228 2.49 -12.38 16.41
CA ASP A 228 2.69 -13.71 16.97
C ASP A 228 1.41 -14.32 17.57
N ASP A 229 0.29 -13.60 17.43
CA ASP A 229 -1.02 -13.96 17.99
C ASP A 229 -0.97 -14.14 19.52
N SER A 230 0.00 -13.54 20.23
CA SER A 230 0.10 -13.61 21.68
C SER A 230 -0.87 -12.65 22.38
N ARG A 231 -1.34 -13.02 23.57
CA ARG A 231 -2.24 -12.22 24.40
C ARG A 231 -1.63 -11.92 25.76
N SER A 232 -1.87 -10.71 26.25
CA SER A 232 -1.59 -10.32 27.63
C SER A 232 -2.77 -9.56 28.24
N THR A 233 -2.90 -9.63 29.57
CA THR A 233 -3.86 -8.83 30.32
C THR A 233 -3.19 -7.54 30.74
N LEU A 234 -3.88 -6.40 30.53
CA LEU A 234 -3.36 -5.12 30.99
C LEU A 234 -3.55 -4.96 32.50
N ALA A 235 -2.61 -4.28 33.15
CA ALA A 235 -2.75 -3.87 34.54
C ALA A 235 -3.84 -2.81 34.71
N ALA A 236 -4.03 -1.94 33.71
CA ALA A 236 -5.14 -1.00 33.68
C ALA A 236 -6.46 -1.71 33.42
N THR A 237 -7.52 -1.29 34.10
CA THR A 237 -8.89 -1.81 33.94
C THR A 237 -9.85 -0.67 33.62
N LEU A 238 -11.00 -0.97 33.05
CA LEU A 238 -12.08 0.02 32.87
C LEU A 238 -12.53 0.55 34.23
N THR A 239 -12.87 1.85 34.29
CA THR A 239 -13.37 2.48 35.55
C THR A 239 -14.69 1.86 36.00
N THR A 240 -15.50 1.45 35.01
CA THR A 240 -16.79 0.77 35.23
C THR A 240 -16.79 -0.46 34.36
N GLY A 241 -16.96 -1.63 34.94
CA GLY A 241 -17.16 -2.87 34.19
C GLY A 241 -18.42 -2.72 33.33
N GLY A 242 -18.36 -3.17 32.09
CA GLY A 242 -19.47 -3.00 31.19
C GLY A 242 -19.27 -3.71 29.87
N TYR A 243 -20.29 -3.58 29.01
CA TYR A 243 -20.32 -4.15 27.68
C TYR A 243 -20.81 -3.12 26.66
N GLY A 244 -20.58 -3.38 25.37
CA GLY A 244 -21.09 -2.55 24.31
C GLY A 244 -20.59 -1.10 24.34
N HIS A 245 -19.33 -0.90 24.76
CA HIS A 245 -18.69 0.40 24.63
C HIS A 245 -18.54 0.76 23.14
N ASN A 246 -18.69 2.06 22.85
CA ASN A 246 -18.39 2.59 21.52
C ASN A 246 -16.92 2.97 21.51
N GLU A 247 -16.16 2.39 20.60
CA GLU A 247 -14.73 2.58 20.55
C GLU A 247 -14.35 3.42 19.33
N MET A 248 -13.51 4.44 19.54
CA MET A 248 -12.97 5.32 18.51
C MET A 248 -11.45 5.37 18.65
N SER A 249 -10.73 5.11 17.58
CA SER A 249 -9.27 5.08 17.58
C SER A 249 -8.68 6.35 16.98
N ASN A 250 -7.80 7.00 17.73
CA ASN A 250 -6.84 7.95 17.18
C ASN A 250 -5.54 7.21 16.89
N TRP A 251 -5.41 6.69 15.72
CA TRP A 251 -4.39 5.79 15.26
C TRP A 251 -2.98 6.11 15.74
N GLY A 252 -2.27 5.07 16.20
CA GLY A 252 -0.92 5.17 16.70
C GLY A 252 -0.77 5.83 18.05
N SER A 253 -1.81 6.50 18.60
CA SER A 253 -1.69 7.24 19.84
C SER A 253 -2.62 6.77 20.97
N ALA A 254 -3.92 6.66 20.73
CA ALA A 254 -4.88 6.33 21.78
C ALA A 254 -6.20 5.74 21.24
N SER A 255 -6.91 5.01 22.10
CA SER A 255 -8.31 4.64 21.93
C SER A 255 -9.19 5.41 22.91
N TYR A 256 -10.39 5.75 22.47
CA TYR A 256 -11.44 6.39 23.27
C TYR A 256 -12.64 5.47 23.36
N LEU A 257 -12.93 5.01 24.57
CA LEU A 257 -14.07 4.16 24.86
C LEU A 257 -15.18 5.02 25.43
N CYS A 258 -16.26 5.15 24.69
CA CYS A 258 -17.33 6.06 24.94
C CYS A 258 -18.59 5.32 25.40
N GLY A 259 -19.15 5.71 26.52
CA GLY A 259 -20.37 5.11 27.02
C GLY A 259 -20.19 3.64 27.41
N GLY A 260 -21.18 2.81 27.09
CA GLY A 260 -21.28 1.40 27.44
C GLY A 260 -22.46 1.14 28.36
N GLY A 261 -22.72 -0.16 28.63
CA GLY A 261 -23.84 -0.58 29.48
C GLY A 261 -23.37 -1.33 30.73
N THR A 262 -24.04 -1.08 31.85
CA THR A 262 -23.79 -1.74 33.15
C THR A 262 -24.89 -2.71 33.56
N SER A 263 -25.91 -2.90 32.71
CA SER A 263 -26.98 -3.89 32.95
C SER A 263 -27.45 -4.50 31.63
N PHE A 264 -27.75 -5.80 31.68
CA PHE A 264 -28.26 -6.56 30.53
C PHE A 264 -29.79 -6.64 30.57
N GLY A 265 -30.44 -6.47 29.42
CA GLY A 265 -31.88 -6.53 29.31
C GLY A 265 -32.49 -5.27 28.69
N SER A 266 -33.72 -4.97 29.06
CA SER A 266 -34.50 -3.79 28.57
C SER A 266 -33.93 -2.47 29.09
N SER A 267 -33.17 -2.48 30.20
CA SER A 267 -32.49 -1.33 30.79
C SER A 267 -31.00 -1.53 30.65
N VAL A 268 -30.34 -0.76 29.77
CA VAL A 268 -28.92 -0.93 29.41
C VAL A 268 -27.96 -0.42 30.50
N GLY A 269 -28.46 0.37 31.48
CA GLY A 269 -27.60 1.04 32.46
C GLY A 269 -26.53 1.90 31.80
N ALA A 270 -26.86 2.62 30.73
CA ALA A 270 -25.89 3.32 29.92
C ALA A 270 -25.12 4.39 30.70
N ILE A 271 -23.84 4.54 30.38
CA ILE A 271 -22.93 5.51 31.00
C ILE A 271 -22.55 6.61 30.01
N SER A 272 -22.13 7.77 30.55
CA SER A 272 -21.72 8.93 29.74
C SER A 272 -20.21 9.19 29.76
N THR A 273 -19.45 8.43 30.54
CA THR A 273 -18.00 8.61 30.63
C THR A 273 -17.28 8.26 29.34
N ILE A 274 -16.22 8.99 29.05
CA ILE A 274 -15.29 8.69 27.95
C ILE A 274 -13.94 8.34 28.58
N GLN A 275 -13.47 7.14 28.31
CA GLN A 275 -12.19 6.64 28.82
C GLN A 275 -11.18 6.63 27.69
N LYS A 276 -9.95 7.05 27.96
CA LYS A 276 -8.84 7.07 27.03
C LYS A 276 -7.81 6.02 27.42
N LEU A 277 -7.37 5.21 26.49
CA LEU A 277 -6.21 4.31 26.62
C LEU A 277 -5.09 4.81 25.72
N LEU A 278 -3.92 5.12 26.29
CA LEU A 278 -2.72 5.47 25.56
C LEU A 278 -2.01 4.21 25.09
N PHE A 279 -1.72 4.10 23.77
CA PHE A 279 -1.02 2.93 23.22
C PHE A 279 0.47 2.88 23.56
N SER A 280 1.08 4.02 23.91
CA SER A 280 2.51 4.11 24.22
C SER A 280 2.92 3.41 25.51
N ASN A 281 2.02 3.34 26.50
CA ASN A 281 2.33 2.81 27.85
C ASN A 281 1.18 2.02 28.48
N ASP A 282 0.13 1.76 27.69
CA ASP A 282 -1.09 1.07 28.13
C ASP A 282 -1.80 1.78 29.32
N ALA A 283 -1.55 3.07 29.53
CA ALA A 283 -2.16 3.82 30.61
C ALA A 283 -3.58 4.27 30.26
N ARG A 284 -4.48 4.12 31.22
CA ARG A 284 -5.89 4.54 31.09
C ARG A 284 -6.19 5.78 31.94
N SER A 285 -7.00 6.67 31.41
CA SER A 285 -7.56 7.84 32.11
C SER A 285 -8.99 8.08 31.66
N ASN A 286 -9.75 8.85 32.44
CA ASN A 286 -11.00 9.45 31.96
C ASN A 286 -10.66 10.83 31.40
N ILE A 287 -11.26 11.20 30.25
CA ILE A 287 -11.20 12.59 29.81
C ILE A 287 -12.28 13.42 30.51
N THR A 288 -12.10 14.74 30.56
CA THR A 288 -13.03 15.65 31.23
C THR A 288 -14.40 15.72 30.50
N ALA A 289 -14.38 15.58 29.15
CA ALA A 289 -15.61 15.56 28.37
C ALA A 289 -16.42 14.29 28.66
N THR A 290 -17.72 14.42 28.72
CA THR A 290 -18.67 13.31 28.84
C THR A 290 -19.68 13.38 27.72
N LEU A 291 -20.36 12.27 27.41
CA LEU A 291 -21.46 12.26 26.44
C LEU A 291 -22.61 13.13 26.93
N ALA A 292 -23.29 13.82 26.02
CA ALA A 292 -24.51 14.58 26.34
C ALA A 292 -25.63 13.67 26.83
N THR A 293 -25.70 12.46 26.25
CA THR A 293 -26.65 11.43 26.65
C THR A 293 -25.89 10.15 26.89
N ALA A 294 -26.03 9.57 28.09
CA ALA A 294 -25.52 8.26 28.39
C ALA A 294 -26.00 7.24 27.37
N ARG A 295 -25.08 6.47 26.76
CA ARG A 295 -25.42 5.49 25.71
C ARG A 295 -24.56 4.26 25.73
N GLY A 296 -25.12 3.17 25.30
CA GLY A 296 -24.41 1.94 24.95
C GLY A 296 -24.89 1.41 23.60
N ARG A 297 -24.21 0.40 23.06
CA ARG A 297 -24.58 -0.30 21.82
C ARG A 297 -24.77 0.62 20.61
N GLY A 298 -23.95 1.65 20.46
CA GLY A 298 -23.91 2.51 19.27
C GLY A 298 -22.90 2.01 18.25
N SER A 299 -22.85 2.64 17.09
CA SER A 299 -21.75 2.49 16.14
C SER A 299 -20.69 3.56 16.36
N SER A 300 -19.45 3.20 16.14
CA SER A 300 -18.34 4.14 16.16
C SER A 300 -17.61 4.16 14.82
N MET A 301 -17.21 5.35 14.43
CA MET A 301 -16.45 5.64 13.22
C MET A 301 -15.33 6.60 13.56
N THR A 302 -14.23 6.52 12.83
CA THR A 302 -13.05 7.33 13.11
C THR A 302 -12.56 8.03 11.84
N ASN A 303 -12.38 9.35 11.93
CA ASN A 303 -11.52 10.12 11.03
C ASN A 303 -10.18 10.33 11.72
N SER A 304 -9.25 9.44 11.47
CA SER A 304 -7.99 9.34 12.21
C SER A 304 -7.21 10.66 12.27
N GLY A 305 -6.59 10.91 13.42
CA GLY A 305 -5.85 12.13 13.69
C GLY A 305 -6.73 13.34 14.01
N THR A 306 -8.03 13.30 13.72
CA THR A 306 -8.92 14.45 13.87
C THR A 306 -10.09 14.22 14.84
N LYS A 307 -11.00 13.31 14.51
CA LYS A 307 -12.24 13.10 15.26
C LYS A 307 -12.70 11.63 15.28
N GLY A 308 -13.30 11.24 16.40
CA GLY A 308 -14.17 10.07 16.48
C GLY A 308 -15.63 10.46 16.45
N TYR A 309 -16.46 9.60 15.88
CA TYR A 309 -17.92 9.76 15.77
C TYR A 309 -18.60 8.56 16.39
N MET A 310 -19.62 8.83 17.17
CA MET A 310 -20.46 7.83 17.83
C MET A 310 -21.91 8.10 17.52
N SER A 311 -22.51 7.22 16.74
CA SER A 311 -23.87 7.37 16.25
C SER A 311 -24.81 6.43 16.96
N ASN A 312 -26.05 6.88 17.18
CA ASN A 312 -27.16 6.06 17.70
C ASN A 312 -26.86 5.41 19.06
N GLY A 313 -27.31 4.17 19.23
CA GLY A 313 -27.23 3.41 20.48
C GLY A 313 -28.51 3.48 21.30
N GLN A 314 -28.40 2.96 22.53
CA GLN A 314 -29.53 2.95 23.48
C GLN A 314 -29.18 3.76 24.74
N ASN A 315 -30.15 4.54 25.21
CA ASN A 315 -30.05 5.25 26.48
C ASN A 315 -30.20 4.29 27.69
N ALA A 316 -30.09 4.81 28.91
CA ALA A 316 -30.17 4.03 30.13
C ALA A 316 -31.51 3.26 30.31
N THR A 317 -32.57 3.69 29.67
CA THR A 317 -33.89 3.04 29.73
C THR A 317 -34.19 2.13 28.53
N GLY A 318 -33.20 1.93 27.65
CA GLY A 318 -33.33 1.09 26.45
C GLY A 318 -33.92 1.81 25.23
N GLY A 319 -34.22 3.11 25.33
CA GLY A 319 -34.69 3.92 24.22
C GLY A 319 -33.59 4.15 23.17
N SER A 320 -33.96 4.04 21.89
CA SER A 320 -33.04 4.28 20.77
C SER A 320 -32.69 5.76 20.61
N LEU A 321 -31.46 6.09 20.39
CA LEU A 321 -30.93 7.43 20.15
C LEU A 321 -30.75 7.64 18.64
N THR A 322 -30.92 8.88 18.18
CA THR A 322 -30.71 9.29 16.78
C THR A 322 -29.50 10.23 16.61
N SER A 323 -29.01 10.78 17.73
CA SER A 323 -27.90 11.74 17.71
C SER A 323 -26.56 11.10 17.46
N THR A 324 -25.69 11.84 16.79
CA THR A 324 -24.27 11.50 16.64
C THR A 324 -23.44 12.50 17.42
N GLU A 325 -22.64 11.98 18.34
CA GLU A 325 -21.68 12.77 19.12
C GLU A 325 -20.27 12.54 18.59
N THR A 326 -19.41 13.55 18.74
CA THR A 326 -18.01 13.51 18.28
C THR A 326 -17.07 13.79 19.42
N VAL A 327 -15.85 13.24 19.33
CA VAL A 327 -14.73 13.59 20.17
C VAL A 327 -13.60 14.11 19.29
N ILE A 328 -13.16 15.35 19.50
CA ILE A 328 -12.02 15.95 18.81
C ILE A 328 -10.76 15.50 19.54
N TYR A 329 -9.85 14.80 18.85
CA TYR A 329 -8.71 14.16 19.51
C TYR A 329 -7.64 15.14 20.01
N SER A 330 -7.48 16.29 19.34
CA SER A 330 -6.42 17.26 19.69
C SER A 330 -6.62 17.97 21.03
N ASN A 331 -7.86 18.15 21.45
CA ASN A 331 -8.21 18.87 22.68
C ASN A 331 -9.22 18.11 23.57
N GLU A 332 -9.58 16.90 23.17
CA GLU A 332 -10.49 15.99 23.87
C GLU A 332 -11.87 16.62 24.19
N THR A 333 -12.32 17.53 23.33
CA THR A 333 -13.64 18.14 23.47
C THR A 333 -14.70 17.33 22.72
N ARG A 334 -15.93 17.41 23.22
CA ARG A 334 -17.12 16.78 22.63
C ARG A 334 -18.00 17.80 21.91
N SER A 335 -18.59 17.38 20.79
CA SER A 335 -19.68 18.11 20.13
C SER A 335 -20.73 17.12 19.61
N THR A 336 -21.84 17.66 19.10
CA THR A 336 -22.90 16.88 18.45
C THR A 336 -23.06 17.43 17.05
N ILE A 337 -23.11 16.55 16.04
CA ILE A 337 -23.38 16.98 14.67
C ILE A 337 -24.89 17.11 14.43
N ALA A 338 -25.27 18.03 13.53
CA ALA A 338 -26.69 18.30 13.24
C ALA A 338 -27.37 17.16 12.45
N SER A 339 -26.59 16.44 11.63
CA SER A 339 -27.09 15.32 10.84
C SER A 339 -27.33 14.10 11.72
N THR A 340 -28.50 13.51 11.56
CA THR A 340 -28.96 12.33 12.32
C THR A 340 -29.31 11.19 11.38
N ILE A 341 -29.26 9.96 11.88
CA ILE A 341 -29.84 8.79 11.20
C ILE A 341 -31.12 8.39 11.94
N SER A 342 -32.03 7.70 11.25
CA SER A 342 -33.33 7.28 11.84
C SER A 342 -33.11 6.40 13.08
N ALA A 343 -34.08 6.39 13.99
CA ALA A 343 -33.99 5.60 15.22
C ALA A 343 -33.87 4.10 14.92
N GLY A 344 -32.88 3.44 15.51
CA GLY A 344 -32.66 2.00 15.40
C GLY A 344 -31.55 1.57 16.34
N SER A 345 -31.46 0.28 16.62
CA SER A 345 -30.28 -0.30 17.29
C SER A 345 -29.16 -0.39 16.29
N VAL A 346 -28.08 0.34 16.51
CA VAL A 346 -26.87 0.25 15.68
C VAL A 346 -25.81 -0.48 16.46
N GLN A 347 -25.00 -1.25 15.80
CA GLN A 347 -24.05 -2.09 16.51
C GLN A 347 -22.68 -2.17 15.89
N ALA A 348 -22.51 -1.73 14.63
CA ALA A 348 -21.24 -1.77 13.95
C ALA A 348 -21.00 -0.52 13.12
N GLY A 349 -19.77 -0.06 13.11
CA GLY A 349 -19.31 1.05 12.29
C GLY A 349 -18.03 0.68 11.54
N LEU A 350 -17.88 1.23 10.34
CA LEU A 350 -16.68 1.11 9.52
C LEU A 350 -16.08 2.49 9.31
N SER A 351 -14.78 2.55 9.11
CA SER A 351 -14.05 3.80 8.88
C SER A 351 -13.25 3.70 7.59
N ASN A 352 -13.47 4.66 6.69
CA ASN A 352 -12.60 4.98 5.57
C ASN A 352 -11.96 6.34 5.87
N SER A 353 -10.81 6.31 6.53
CA SER A 353 -10.21 7.49 7.13
C SER A 353 -9.96 8.61 6.12
N GLY A 354 -10.12 9.84 6.59
CA GLY A 354 -10.04 11.05 5.77
C GLY A 354 -11.26 11.29 4.88
N THR A 355 -12.12 10.30 4.67
CA THR A 355 -13.22 10.36 3.69
C THR A 355 -14.59 10.19 4.32
N ALA A 356 -14.87 9.03 4.90
CA ALA A 356 -16.20 8.68 5.38
C ALA A 356 -16.21 7.61 6.48
N GLY A 357 -17.29 7.62 7.26
CA GLY A 357 -17.67 6.51 8.14
C GLY A 357 -18.93 5.82 7.62
N TYR A 358 -19.11 4.56 7.97
CA TYR A 358 -20.29 3.79 7.59
C TYR A 358 -20.92 3.17 8.84
N SER A 359 -22.22 3.30 8.97
CA SER A 359 -22.99 2.81 10.10
C SER A 359 -24.09 1.89 9.62
N ASP A 360 -24.09 0.68 10.13
CA ASP A 360 -25.16 -0.29 9.95
C ASP A 360 -26.34 0.07 10.89
N GLN A 361 -27.56 0.01 10.41
CA GLN A 361 -28.75 0.24 11.21
C GLN A 361 -29.69 -0.97 11.18
N PHE A 362 -29.97 -1.51 12.34
CA PHE A 362 -30.98 -2.56 12.56
C PHE A 362 -32.23 -1.93 13.15
N ASN A 363 -33.37 -2.05 12.47
CA ASN A 363 -34.66 -1.46 12.88
C ASN A 363 -35.67 -2.48 13.45
N GLY A 364 -35.20 -3.69 13.83
CA GLY A 364 -36.06 -4.74 14.36
C GLY A 364 -36.79 -5.56 13.27
N SER A 365 -36.71 -5.15 12.02
CA SER A 365 -37.25 -5.85 10.85
C SER A 365 -36.11 -6.57 10.09
N ALA A 366 -36.41 -7.41 9.11
CA ALA A 366 -35.42 -8.18 8.36
C ALA A 366 -34.47 -7.34 7.49
N ASN A 367 -34.63 -6.02 7.46
CA ASN A 367 -33.82 -5.13 6.62
C ASN A 367 -32.82 -4.35 7.46
N SER A 368 -31.56 -4.30 7.02
CA SER A 368 -30.55 -3.40 7.53
C SER A 368 -30.23 -2.33 6.50
N SER A 369 -30.28 -1.07 6.91
CA SER A 369 -29.85 0.05 6.06
C SER A 369 -28.43 0.45 6.40
N LEU A 370 -27.59 0.64 5.39
CA LEU A 370 -26.27 1.21 5.54
C LEU A 370 -26.33 2.72 5.36
N PHE A 371 -25.74 3.45 6.28
CA PHE A 371 -25.59 4.90 6.23
C PHE A 371 -24.12 5.28 6.09
N LYS A 372 -23.83 6.25 5.23
CA LYS A 372 -22.51 6.84 5.04
C LYS A 372 -22.49 8.24 5.67
N LEU A 373 -21.54 8.46 6.58
CA LEU A 373 -21.20 9.78 7.11
C LEU A 373 -20.03 10.35 6.31
N THR A 374 -20.24 11.41 5.56
CA THR A 374 -19.15 12.13 4.87
C THR A 374 -18.45 13.06 5.87
N TYR A 375 -17.16 12.86 6.10
CA TYR A 375 -16.43 13.60 7.16
C TYR A 375 -16.23 15.08 6.86
N SER A 376 -16.14 15.46 5.58
CA SER A 376 -15.87 16.85 5.19
C SER A 376 -17.00 17.82 5.52
N ASN A 377 -18.24 17.34 5.54
CA ASN A 377 -19.43 18.15 5.82
C ASN A 377 -20.29 17.59 6.96
N GLU A 378 -19.87 16.49 7.57
CA GLU A 378 -20.56 15.83 8.68
C GLU A 378 -22.02 15.48 8.39
N THR A 379 -22.34 15.04 7.16
CA THR A 379 -23.68 14.66 6.76
C THR A 379 -23.83 13.17 6.52
N PHE A 380 -24.98 12.61 6.93
CA PHE A 380 -25.35 11.24 6.62
C PHE A 380 -26.15 11.16 5.31
N SER A 381 -25.86 10.12 4.53
CA SER A 381 -26.67 9.68 3.41
C SER A 381 -27.01 8.19 3.55
N SER A 382 -28.21 7.79 3.15
CA SER A 382 -28.61 6.39 3.11
C SER A 382 -28.10 5.73 1.83
N LEU A 383 -27.48 4.56 1.98
CA LEU A 383 -27.04 3.71 0.87
C LEU A 383 -28.04 2.56 0.61
N GLY A 384 -29.14 2.50 1.38
CA GLY A 384 -30.11 1.41 1.31
C GLY A 384 -29.58 0.10 1.90
N ASP A 385 -30.15 -1.03 1.48
CA ASP A 385 -29.73 -2.35 1.93
C ASP A 385 -28.52 -2.83 1.12
N GLN A 386 -27.32 -2.57 1.62
CA GLN A 386 -26.04 -3.03 1.05
C GLN A 386 -25.52 -4.29 1.75
N ILE A 387 -26.16 -4.73 2.83
CA ILE A 387 -25.62 -5.75 3.71
C ILE A 387 -26.37 -7.09 3.52
N GLY A 388 -27.59 -7.04 2.95
CA GLY A 388 -28.39 -8.20 2.54
C GLY A 388 -28.96 -9.05 3.69
N ILE A 389 -28.55 -8.80 4.94
CA ILE A 389 -29.00 -9.55 6.11
C ILE A 389 -29.06 -8.63 7.32
N ALA A 390 -30.19 -8.57 8.01
CA ALA A 390 -30.35 -7.79 9.24
C ALA A 390 -29.71 -8.51 10.45
N GLY A 391 -29.14 -7.75 11.39
CA GLY A 391 -28.67 -8.31 12.66
C GLY A 391 -27.59 -7.50 13.36
N GLN A 392 -27.27 -7.93 14.57
CA GLN A 392 -26.19 -7.37 15.38
C GLN A 392 -24.84 -7.91 14.89
N ARG A 393 -23.87 -7.04 14.60
CA ARG A 393 -22.69 -7.40 13.82
C ARG A 393 -21.38 -6.92 14.45
N ALA A 394 -20.30 -7.59 14.08
CA ALA A 394 -18.95 -7.09 14.23
C ALA A 394 -18.48 -6.46 12.92
N SER A 395 -17.53 -5.55 12.99
CA SER A 395 -16.99 -4.88 11.80
C SER A 395 -15.48 -4.70 11.86
N ALA A 396 -14.85 -4.73 10.69
CA ALA A 396 -13.44 -4.42 10.54
C ALA A 396 -13.21 -3.60 9.27
N SER A 397 -12.36 -2.58 9.34
CA SER A 397 -12.05 -1.70 8.22
C SER A 397 -10.66 -2.02 7.65
N ASN A 398 -10.57 -2.05 6.30
CA ASN A 398 -9.36 -1.91 5.53
C ASN A 398 -9.41 -0.53 4.85
N SER A 399 -8.98 0.50 5.57
CA SER A 399 -9.14 1.89 5.15
C SER A 399 -8.56 2.15 3.75
N GLY A 400 -9.23 3.02 3.01
CA GLY A 400 -8.92 3.29 1.60
C GLY A 400 -9.48 2.25 0.61
N THR A 401 -9.87 1.06 1.07
CA THR A 401 -10.25 -0.05 0.17
C THR A 401 -11.65 -0.58 0.46
N ALA A 402 -11.88 -1.15 1.64
CA ALA A 402 -13.13 -1.83 1.97
C ALA A 402 -13.39 -1.92 3.48
N GLY A 403 -14.64 -2.14 3.83
CA GLY A 403 -15.05 -2.53 5.18
C GLY A 403 -15.76 -3.87 5.17
N TYR A 404 -15.74 -4.57 6.30
CA TYR A 404 -16.30 -5.90 6.44
C TYR A 404 -17.24 -5.95 7.62
N PHE A 405 -18.49 -6.32 7.38
CA PHE A 405 -19.47 -6.66 8.40
C PHE A 405 -19.59 -8.17 8.50
N THR A 406 -19.67 -8.66 9.71
CA THR A 406 -19.62 -10.09 9.94
C THR A 406 -20.62 -10.54 10.97
N SER A 407 -21.11 -11.75 10.82
CA SER A 407 -21.92 -12.44 11.81
C SER A 407 -23.10 -11.62 12.33
N GLY A 408 -23.95 -12.21 13.11
CA GLY A 408 -25.05 -11.52 13.77
C GLY A 408 -26.22 -12.45 13.98
N THR A 409 -27.30 -11.90 14.52
CA THR A 409 -28.59 -12.60 14.65
C THR A 409 -29.64 -11.95 13.78
N THR A 410 -30.46 -12.78 13.13
CA THR A 410 -31.70 -12.32 12.49
C THR A 410 -32.84 -12.23 13.51
N THR A 411 -33.96 -11.65 13.11
CA THR A 411 -35.22 -11.76 13.85
C THR A 411 -35.56 -13.23 14.12
N GLY A 412 -35.75 -13.60 15.37
CA GLY A 412 -36.03 -15.01 15.76
C GLY A 412 -34.82 -15.77 16.27
N SER A 413 -33.72 -15.11 16.61
CA SER A 413 -32.50 -15.70 17.21
C SER A 413 -31.69 -16.61 16.29
N ASN A 414 -31.93 -16.61 14.97
CA ASN A 414 -31.10 -17.34 14.02
C ASN A 414 -29.75 -16.64 13.85
N VAL A 415 -28.69 -17.40 14.03
CA VAL A 415 -27.32 -16.89 13.96
C VAL A 415 -26.79 -17.08 12.55
N ILE A 416 -26.10 -16.07 12.05
CA ILE A 416 -25.50 -16.07 10.71
C ILE A 416 -23.98 -15.98 10.80
N SER A 417 -23.31 -16.65 9.84
CA SER A 417 -21.84 -16.70 9.72
C SER A 417 -21.31 -15.94 8.50
N THR A 418 -22.19 -15.26 7.76
CA THR A 418 -21.83 -14.55 6.52
C THR A 418 -20.94 -13.35 6.79
N ILE A 419 -20.08 -13.02 5.81
CA ILE A 419 -19.26 -11.83 5.77
C ILE A 419 -19.71 -10.99 4.59
N THR A 420 -20.06 -9.72 4.83
CA THR A 420 -20.38 -8.75 3.79
C THR A 420 -19.23 -7.75 3.66
N LYS A 421 -18.68 -7.59 2.46
CA LYS A 421 -17.66 -6.62 2.11
C LYS A 421 -18.31 -5.38 1.51
N ILE A 422 -18.01 -4.21 2.05
CA ILE A 422 -18.40 -2.91 1.49
C ILE A 422 -17.18 -2.32 0.78
N THR A 423 -17.26 -2.12 -0.53
CA THR A 423 -16.19 -1.50 -1.31
C THR A 423 -16.32 0.02 -1.22
N PHE A 424 -15.32 0.71 -0.66
CA PHE A 424 -15.40 2.14 -0.38
C PHE A 424 -15.38 3.06 -1.61
N SER A 425 -14.82 2.57 -2.73
CA SER A 425 -14.73 3.37 -3.97
C SER A 425 -16.08 3.62 -4.66
N ASN A 426 -17.06 2.75 -4.44
CA ASN A 426 -18.38 2.81 -5.08
C ASN A 426 -19.54 2.58 -4.12
N ASP A 427 -19.27 2.46 -2.81
CA ASP A 427 -20.26 2.26 -1.74
C ASP A 427 -21.14 1.01 -1.93
N THR A 428 -20.63 -0.05 -2.58
CA THR A 428 -21.40 -1.28 -2.84
C THR A 428 -21.05 -2.40 -1.88
N GLY A 429 -22.07 -3.19 -1.51
CA GLY A 429 -21.96 -4.38 -0.67
C GLY A 429 -21.98 -5.69 -1.47
N ALA A 430 -21.16 -6.66 -1.07
CA ALA A 430 -21.15 -8.01 -1.62
C ALA A 430 -20.94 -9.05 -0.51
N ILE A 431 -21.74 -10.13 -0.53
CA ILE A 431 -21.55 -11.25 0.38
C ILE A 431 -20.38 -12.10 -0.12
N LEU A 432 -19.41 -12.36 0.77
CA LEU A 432 -18.26 -13.19 0.45
C LEU A 432 -18.62 -14.69 0.52
N GLY A 433 -17.93 -15.51 -0.27
CA GLY A 433 -18.00 -16.96 -0.18
C GLY A 433 -17.39 -17.52 1.12
N ALA A 434 -16.49 -16.76 1.76
CA ALA A 434 -15.97 -17.12 3.09
C ALA A 434 -17.03 -16.86 4.17
N THR A 435 -17.18 -17.81 5.09
CA THR A 435 -18.07 -17.70 6.26
C THR A 435 -17.27 -17.96 7.53
N PHE A 436 -17.71 -17.50 8.68
CA PHE A 436 -17.08 -17.88 9.95
C PHE A 436 -17.30 -19.36 10.27
N LEU A 437 -16.36 -19.97 11.02
CA LEU A 437 -16.44 -21.38 11.43
C LEU A 437 -17.59 -21.64 12.39
N ASP A 438 -17.91 -20.64 13.19
CA ASP A 438 -18.94 -20.69 14.21
C ASP A 438 -19.98 -19.61 13.94
N THR A 439 -21.23 -19.94 14.15
CA THR A 439 -22.34 -19.00 14.10
C THR A 439 -22.28 -18.15 15.37
N ARG A 440 -21.71 -16.93 15.24
CA ARG A 440 -21.58 -16.01 16.36
C ARG A 440 -22.80 -15.09 16.40
N GLY A 441 -23.67 -15.34 17.36
CA GLY A 441 -24.88 -14.58 17.47
C GLY A 441 -24.64 -13.18 17.99
N TRP A 442 -24.49 -13.04 19.27
CA TRP A 442 -24.57 -11.77 19.94
C TRP A 442 -23.21 -11.33 20.49
N GLY A 443 -22.88 -10.05 20.30
CA GLY A 443 -21.83 -9.40 21.06
C GLY A 443 -20.39 -9.65 20.61
N GLY A 444 -20.16 -10.18 19.43
CA GLY A 444 -18.84 -10.14 18.80
C GLY A 444 -18.45 -8.73 18.42
N THR A 445 -17.17 -8.41 18.45
CA THR A 445 -16.62 -7.13 17.96
C THR A 445 -15.50 -7.40 16.97
N GLY A 446 -15.15 -6.42 16.16
CA GLY A 446 -14.08 -6.54 15.18
C GLY A 446 -13.26 -5.27 15.07
N CYS A 447 -12.03 -5.41 14.67
CA CYS A 447 -11.17 -4.30 14.28
C CYS A 447 -10.30 -4.68 13.09
N GLY A 448 -9.93 -3.69 12.30
CA GLY A 448 -9.08 -3.86 11.12
C GLY A 448 -7.63 -3.45 11.37
N VAL A 449 -6.70 -4.22 10.81
CA VAL A 449 -5.32 -3.81 10.60
C VAL A 449 -5.18 -3.56 9.10
N THR A 450 -5.22 -2.30 8.70
CA THR A 450 -5.24 -1.89 7.29
C THR A 450 -4.13 -2.55 6.47
N GLY A 451 -4.48 -3.03 5.30
CA GLY A 451 -3.59 -3.75 4.40
C GLY A 451 -3.28 -5.19 4.82
N VAL A 452 -3.72 -5.63 6.00
CA VAL A 452 -3.38 -6.96 6.55
C VAL A 452 -4.62 -7.81 6.75
N ALA A 453 -5.39 -7.55 7.80
CA ALA A 453 -6.53 -8.40 8.16
C ALA A 453 -7.53 -7.70 9.09
N GLY A 454 -8.77 -8.19 9.11
CA GLY A 454 -9.74 -7.97 10.18
C GLY A 454 -9.65 -9.06 11.23
N TYR A 455 -9.72 -8.67 12.49
CA TYR A 455 -9.74 -9.56 13.65
C TYR A 455 -11.10 -9.44 14.32
N PHE A 456 -11.75 -10.58 14.55
CA PHE A 456 -13.10 -10.65 15.09
C PHE A 456 -13.11 -11.49 16.35
N THR A 457 -13.51 -10.84 17.45
CA THR A 457 -13.60 -11.49 18.74
C THR A 457 -14.82 -12.40 18.84
N PRO A 458 -14.82 -13.32 19.81
CA PRO A 458 -15.96 -14.18 20.04
C PRO A 458 -17.24 -13.40 20.40
N GLY A 459 -18.38 -14.00 20.08
CA GLY A 459 -19.71 -13.63 20.56
C GLY A 459 -20.32 -14.80 21.33
N THR A 460 -21.64 -14.74 21.55
CA THR A 460 -22.39 -15.85 22.19
C THR A 460 -23.40 -16.45 21.24
N GLN A 461 -23.71 -17.73 21.44
CA GLN A 461 -24.89 -18.39 20.92
C GLN A 461 -25.70 -18.94 22.11
N GLY A 462 -26.81 -18.29 22.44
CA GLY A 462 -27.55 -18.61 23.66
C GLY A 462 -26.68 -18.38 24.90
N PRO A 463 -26.64 -19.32 25.86
CA PRO A 463 -25.84 -19.20 27.06
C PRO A 463 -24.33 -19.51 26.84
N THR A 464 -23.94 -19.99 25.67
CA THR A 464 -22.56 -20.39 25.38
C THR A 464 -21.77 -19.25 24.79
N ALA A 465 -20.71 -18.84 25.46
CA ALA A 465 -19.71 -17.88 24.93
C ALA A 465 -18.58 -18.63 24.23
N TYR A 466 -18.12 -18.11 23.10
CA TYR A 466 -16.99 -18.64 22.37
C TYR A 466 -15.69 -17.95 22.81
N SER A 467 -14.58 -18.66 22.71
CA SER A 467 -13.24 -18.15 23.08
C SER A 467 -12.30 -17.94 21.90
N THR A 468 -12.68 -18.38 20.70
CA THR A 468 -11.83 -18.31 19.51
C THR A 468 -11.98 -16.99 18.77
N MET A 469 -10.86 -16.33 18.50
CA MET A 469 -10.78 -15.16 17.63
C MET A 469 -10.58 -15.60 16.18
N GLN A 470 -11.22 -14.93 15.24
CA GLN A 470 -11.06 -15.22 13.80
C GLN A 470 -10.42 -14.05 13.09
N LYS A 471 -9.62 -14.36 12.07
CA LYS A 471 -8.86 -13.44 11.25
C LYS A 471 -9.32 -13.57 9.79
N LEU A 472 -9.64 -12.45 9.16
CA LEU A 472 -9.98 -12.35 7.74
C LEU A 472 -8.84 -11.58 7.03
N PHE A 473 -8.15 -12.22 6.11
CA PHE A 473 -7.10 -11.58 5.34
C PHE A 473 -7.69 -10.68 4.25
N PHE A 474 -7.31 -9.41 4.22
CA PHE A 474 -7.83 -8.43 3.26
C PHE A 474 -7.28 -8.61 1.85
N SER A 475 -6.16 -9.30 1.69
CA SER A 475 -5.53 -9.53 0.39
C SER A 475 -6.28 -10.49 -0.53
N ASN A 476 -7.03 -11.42 0.05
CA ASN A 476 -7.70 -12.49 -0.70
C ASN A 476 -9.08 -12.87 -0.14
N ASP A 477 -9.56 -12.13 0.85
CA ASP A 477 -10.84 -12.37 1.53
C ASP A 477 -10.95 -13.81 2.14
N THR A 478 -9.80 -14.42 2.49
CA THR A 478 -9.77 -15.74 3.14
C THR A 478 -9.68 -15.61 4.66
N ARG A 479 -10.05 -16.67 5.36
CA ARG A 479 -10.17 -16.72 6.80
C ARG A 479 -9.21 -17.72 7.45
N SER A 480 -8.77 -17.41 8.67
CA SER A 480 -8.09 -18.33 9.59
C SER A 480 -8.57 -18.12 11.03
N THR A 481 -8.23 -19.05 11.92
CA THR A 481 -8.34 -18.86 13.37
C THR A 481 -6.97 -18.50 13.94
N THR A 482 -6.95 -17.67 14.98
CA THR A 482 -5.71 -17.38 15.69
C THR A 482 -5.40 -18.48 16.70
N THR A 483 -4.14 -18.83 16.87
CA THR A 483 -3.72 -19.98 17.68
C THR A 483 -3.82 -19.74 19.19
N ASN A 484 -3.76 -18.48 19.64
CA ASN A 484 -3.67 -18.11 21.07
C ASN A 484 -4.82 -17.21 21.56
N ALA A 485 -5.96 -17.30 20.95
CA ALA A 485 -7.00 -16.31 21.09
C ALA A 485 -8.06 -16.58 22.16
N ALA A 486 -7.80 -17.39 23.16
CA ALA A 486 -8.74 -17.54 24.24
C ALA A 486 -8.92 -16.21 24.99
N VAL A 487 -9.91 -15.42 24.60
CA VAL A 487 -10.49 -14.38 25.43
C VAL A 487 -11.47 -15.12 26.34
N ASP A 488 -11.36 -14.97 27.64
CA ASP A 488 -12.15 -15.72 28.64
C ASP A 488 -13.66 -15.68 28.31
N ASN A 489 -14.14 -16.55 27.46
CA ASN A 489 -15.54 -16.74 27.04
C ASN A 489 -16.43 -15.49 27.25
N GLN A 490 -15.96 -14.30 26.83
CA GLN A 490 -16.66 -13.04 27.02
C GLN A 490 -17.34 -12.62 25.73
N ALA A 491 -18.59 -12.18 25.84
CA ALA A 491 -19.32 -11.54 24.76
C ALA A 491 -19.44 -10.03 24.99
N TRP A 492 -19.88 -9.30 23.96
CA TRP A 492 -20.14 -7.86 24.05
C TRP A 492 -18.91 -6.99 24.40
N MET A 493 -17.76 -7.44 23.99
CA MET A 493 -16.52 -6.65 24.10
C MET A 493 -16.52 -5.51 23.08
N SER A 494 -15.65 -4.53 23.28
CA SER A 494 -15.21 -3.60 22.23
C SER A 494 -13.76 -3.86 21.90
N SER A 495 -13.33 -3.48 20.72
CA SER A 495 -11.97 -3.71 20.25
C SER A 495 -11.45 -2.57 19.39
N THR A 496 -10.15 -2.32 19.51
CA THR A 496 -9.41 -1.32 18.76
C THR A 496 -8.02 -1.84 18.38
N THR A 497 -7.37 -1.16 17.46
CA THR A 497 -5.99 -1.44 17.08
C THR A 497 -5.11 -0.20 17.24
N SER A 498 -3.87 -0.40 17.65
CA SER A 498 -2.84 0.66 17.65
C SER A 498 -2.30 0.96 16.25
N ALA A 499 -2.66 0.16 15.26
CA ALA A 499 -2.27 0.40 13.87
C ALA A 499 -3.13 1.48 13.24
N GLY A 500 -2.54 2.25 12.35
CA GLY A 500 -3.30 3.10 11.45
C GLY A 500 -4.20 2.26 10.54
N ALA A 501 -5.41 2.71 10.29
CA ALA A 501 -6.26 2.16 9.25
C ALA A 501 -5.87 2.75 7.89
#